data_b79dbfbefbba45ce5bdbdddbcef4bbfd
#
_entry.id   b79dbfbefbba45ce5bdbdddbcef4bbfd
#
_cell.length_a   1.000
_cell.length_b   1.000
_cell.length_c   1.000
_cell.angle_alpha   90.00
_cell.angle_beta   90.00
_cell.angle_gamma   90.00
#
_symmetry.space_group_name_H-M   'P 1'
#
loop_
_entity.id
_entity.type
_entity.pdbx_description
1 polymer ?
#
loop_
_entity_poly.entity_id
_entity_poly.type
_entity_poly.pdbx_seq_one_letter_code
_entity_poly.pdbx_strand_id
1 'polypeptide(L)'
;MSDFAKVEQSLREEMTRIASSFFQRGYATGSAGNLSLLLPDGNLLATPTGSCLGNLDPQRLSKVAADGEWLSGDKPSKEVLFHLALYRNNPRCKAVVHLHSTWSTALSCLQGLDSSNVIRPFTPYVVMRMGNVPLVPYYRPGDKRIAQDLAELAADNQAFLLANHGPVVCGESLQEAANNMEELEETAKLIFILGDRPIRYLTAGEIADLRS
;
A
#
# COMPACT_ATOMS: atom_id res chain seq x y z
N MET A 1 3.33 31.96 6.53
CA MET A 1 3.35 30.53 6.79
C MET A 1 4.80 30.10 6.92
N SER A 2 5.12 29.27 7.91
CA SER A 2 6.46 28.64 8.03
C SER A 2 6.74 27.76 6.82
N ASP A 3 8.00 27.48 6.51
CA ASP A 3 8.35 26.59 5.40
C ASP A 3 7.78 25.18 5.62
N PHE A 4 7.72 24.72 6.87
CA PHE A 4 7.06 23.47 7.24
C PHE A 4 5.57 23.45 6.85
N ALA A 5 4.83 24.51 7.14
CA ALA A 5 3.40 24.59 6.81
C ALA A 5 3.14 24.56 5.29
N LYS A 6 4.06 25.13 4.50
CA LYS A 6 3.97 25.05 3.02
C LYS A 6 4.22 23.63 2.52
N VAL A 7 5.20 22.94 3.08
CA VAL A 7 5.50 21.54 2.75
C VAL A 7 4.33 20.64 3.11
N GLU A 8 3.79 20.76 4.34
CA GLU A 8 2.62 19.97 4.75
C GLU A 8 1.42 20.23 3.82
N GLN A 9 1.16 21.49 3.46
CA GLN A 9 0.06 21.84 2.54
C GLN A 9 0.25 21.18 1.16
N SER A 10 1.45 21.22 0.60
CA SER A 10 1.78 20.56 -0.67
C SER A 10 1.56 19.05 -0.61
N LEU A 11 1.94 18.39 0.49
CA LEU A 11 1.75 16.95 0.68
C LEU A 11 0.25 16.59 0.84
N ARG A 12 -0.55 17.44 1.46
CA ARG A 12 -2.01 17.28 1.54
C ARG A 12 -2.67 17.33 0.15
N GLU A 13 -2.25 18.26 -0.68
CA GLU A 13 -2.74 18.39 -2.06
C GLU A 13 -2.27 17.23 -2.93
N GLU A 14 -1.02 16.79 -2.79
CA GLU A 14 -0.50 15.60 -3.48
C GLU A 14 -1.31 14.34 -3.11
N MET A 15 -1.56 14.11 -1.82
CA MET A 15 -2.33 12.96 -1.36
C MET A 15 -3.74 12.94 -1.94
N THR A 16 -4.44 14.07 -1.92
CA THR A 16 -5.81 14.14 -2.47
C THR A 16 -5.83 13.95 -3.98
N ARG A 17 -4.84 14.47 -4.70
CA ARG A 17 -4.69 14.28 -6.15
C ARG A 17 -4.45 12.80 -6.51
N ILE A 18 -3.54 12.12 -5.80
CA ILE A 18 -3.23 10.69 -6.04
C ILE A 18 -4.44 9.82 -5.67
N ALA A 19 -5.07 10.08 -4.53
CA ALA A 19 -6.29 9.37 -4.11
C ALA A 19 -7.43 9.51 -5.13
N SER A 20 -7.67 10.73 -5.63
CA SER A 20 -8.66 11.00 -6.68
C SER A 20 -8.33 10.26 -7.98
N SER A 21 -7.05 10.19 -8.37
CA SER A 21 -6.59 9.42 -9.54
C SER A 21 -6.92 7.93 -9.40
N PHE A 22 -6.68 7.33 -8.24
CA PHE A 22 -7.05 5.93 -7.99
C PHE A 22 -8.55 5.70 -8.12
N PHE A 23 -9.37 6.58 -7.56
CA PHE A 23 -10.81 6.48 -7.64
C PHE A 23 -11.32 6.61 -9.08
N GLN A 24 -10.84 7.63 -9.82
CA GLN A 24 -11.26 7.88 -11.19
C GLN A 24 -10.88 6.76 -12.17
N ARG A 25 -9.75 6.08 -11.91
CA ARG A 25 -9.28 4.95 -12.72
C ARG A 25 -9.82 3.59 -12.25
N GLY A 26 -10.66 3.55 -11.21
CA GLY A 26 -11.29 2.33 -10.72
C GLY A 26 -10.42 1.43 -9.85
N TYR A 27 -9.29 1.93 -9.34
CA TYR A 27 -8.47 1.21 -8.34
C TYR A 27 -9.10 1.23 -6.95
N ALA A 28 -9.94 2.24 -6.67
CA ALA A 28 -10.69 2.35 -5.42
C ALA A 28 -12.17 2.60 -5.71
N THR A 29 -13.04 2.08 -4.86
CA THR A 29 -14.50 2.22 -4.97
C THR A 29 -15.12 2.57 -3.62
N GLY A 30 -16.16 3.40 -3.62
CA GLY A 30 -16.86 3.80 -2.39
C GLY A 30 -15.93 4.47 -1.39
N SER A 31 -15.88 3.93 -0.18
CA SER A 31 -14.99 4.37 0.91
C SER A 31 -13.91 3.34 1.24
N ALA A 32 -13.59 2.45 0.29
CA ALA A 32 -12.58 1.42 0.48
C ALA A 32 -11.17 1.97 0.24
N GLY A 33 -10.21 1.44 1.00
CA GLY A 33 -8.81 1.83 0.92
C GLY A 33 -8.47 3.09 1.72
N ASN A 34 -7.18 3.29 1.92
CA ASN A 34 -6.64 4.44 2.63
C ASN A 34 -5.16 4.66 2.28
N LEU A 35 -4.72 5.89 2.40
CA LEU A 35 -3.36 6.33 2.14
C LEU A 35 -2.79 7.00 3.38
N SER A 36 -1.47 6.93 3.54
CA SER A 36 -0.74 7.79 4.49
C SER A 36 0.66 8.12 3.99
N LEU A 37 1.24 9.16 4.56
CA LEU A 37 2.64 9.53 4.36
C LEU A 37 3.24 10.10 5.65
N LEU A 38 4.57 10.01 5.78
CA LEU A 38 5.32 10.66 6.84
C LEU A 38 5.55 12.13 6.52
N LEU A 39 5.22 13.00 7.47
CA LEU A 39 5.57 14.42 7.45
C LEU A 39 7.01 14.62 7.94
N PRO A 40 7.67 15.73 7.57
CA PRO A 40 9.01 16.04 8.04
C PRO A 40 9.15 16.19 9.58
N ASP A 41 8.05 16.42 10.29
CA ASP A 41 8.02 16.48 11.77
C ASP A 41 7.90 15.09 12.43
N GLY A 42 7.89 14.01 11.64
CA GLY A 42 7.73 12.63 12.12
C GLY A 42 6.28 12.21 12.38
N ASN A 43 5.31 13.10 12.22
CA ASN A 43 3.90 12.74 12.26
C ASN A 43 3.43 12.13 10.94
N LEU A 44 2.26 11.49 10.95
CA LEU A 44 1.61 10.98 9.76
C LEU A 44 0.52 11.92 9.27
N LEU A 45 0.43 12.04 7.96
CA LEU A 45 -0.78 12.47 7.27
C LEU A 45 -1.49 11.23 6.74
N ALA A 46 -2.79 11.09 7.00
CA ALA A 46 -3.56 9.91 6.59
C ALA A 46 -4.97 10.30 6.11
N THR A 47 -5.56 9.45 5.28
CA THR A 47 -6.95 9.63 4.86
C THR A 47 -7.91 9.32 6.00
N PRO A 48 -9.00 10.09 6.17
CA PRO A 48 -9.98 9.87 7.24
C PRO A 48 -10.76 8.57 7.08
N THR A 49 -11.25 8.03 8.20
CA THR A 49 -12.11 6.84 8.18
C THR A 49 -13.41 7.10 7.43
N GLY A 50 -13.82 6.13 6.60
CA GLY A 50 -15.08 6.19 5.85
C GLY A 50 -15.11 7.25 4.74
N SER A 51 -13.98 7.90 4.44
CA SER A 51 -13.90 8.86 3.33
C SER A 51 -13.78 8.17 1.97
N CYS A 52 -14.36 8.79 0.95
CA CYS A 52 -14.18 8.37 -0.44
C CYS A 52 -12.87 8.98 -0.98
N LEU A 53 -11.98 8.16 -1.51
CA LEU A 53 -10.70 8.60 -2.09
C LEU A 53 -10.89 9.57 -3.26
N GLY A 54 -12.01 9.50 -3.96
CA GLY A 54 -12.34 10.41 -5.06
C GLY A 54 -12.78 11.81 -4.64
N ASN A 55 -13.03 12.05 -3.34
CA ASN A 55 -13.61 13.30 -2.86
C ASN A 55 -13.01 13.74 -1.51
N LEU A 56 -11.68 13.68 -1.40
CA LEU A 56 -10.96 14.12 -0.21
C LEU A 56 -10.77 15.63 -0.21
N ASP A 57 -10.93 16.24 0.97
CA ASP A 57 -10.55 17.63 1.23
C ASP A 57 -9.15 17.65 1.89
N PRO A 58 -8.15 18.34 1.30
CA PRO A 58 -6.81 18.44 1.87
C PRO A 58 -6.79 18.93 3.31
N GLN A 59 -7.71 19.83 3.69
CA GLN A 59 -7.76 20.41 5.04
C GLN A 59 -8.35 19.44 6.09
N ARG A 60 -9.08 18.42 5.63
CA ARG A 60 -9.74 17.43 6.48
C ARG A 60 -8.93 16.14 6.66
N LEU A 61 -7.79 16.00 5.97
CA LEU A 61 -6.90 14.85 6.15
C LEU A 61 -6.46 14.74 7.62
N SER A 62 -6.42 13.51 8.12
CA SER A 62 -6.06 13.21 9.51
C SER A 62 -4.56 13.42 9.73
N LYS A 63 -4.18 14.16 10.78
CA LYS A 63 -2.82 14.20 11.27
C LYS A 63 -2.71 13.33 12.52
N VAL A 64 -1.74 12.41 12.52
CA VAL A 64 -1.58 11.39 13.57
C VAL A 64 -0.13 11.39 14.03
N ALA A 65 0.10 11.36 15.32
CA ALA A 65 1.43 11.27 15.92
C ALA A 65 2.08 9.90 15.66
N ALA A 66 3.39 9.81 15.79
CA ALA A 66 4.14 8.56 15.61
C ALA A 66 3.74 7.44 16.59
N ASP A 67 3.12 7.76 17.71
CA ASP A 67 2.55 6.80 18.69
C ASP A 67 1.11 6.37 18.36
N GLY A 68 0.46 7.06 17.41
CA GLY A 68 -0.90 6.78 16.96
C GLY A 68 -1.95 7.75 17.53
N GLU A 69 -1.55 8.79 18.28
CA GLU A 69 -2.47 9.80 18.77
C GLU A 69 -3.03 10.64 17.60
N TRP A 70 -4.33 10.83 17.58
CA TRP A 70 -4.99 11.70 16.60
C TRP A 70 -4.84 13.17 17.00
N LEU A 71 -4.08 13.94 16.21
CA LEU A 71 -3.72 15.33 16.49
C LEU A 71 -4.70 16.35 15.90
N SER A 72 -5.11 16.16 14.64
CA SER A 72 -6.00 17.10 13.95
C SER A 72 -6.62 16.52 12.68
N GLY A 73 -7.48 17.28 12.02
CA GLY A 73 -8.26 16.82 10.88
C GLY A 73 -9.44 15.94 11.28
N ASP A 74 -10.03 15.20 10.33
CA ASP A 74 -11.05 14.23 10.61
C ASP A 74 -10.44 12.96 11.24
N LYS A 75 -11.28 12.11 11.86
CA LYS A 75 -10.83 10.89 12.52
C LYS A 75 -10.11 9.94 11.55
N PRO A 76 -8.91 9.45 11.88
CA PRO A 76 -8.17 8.54 11.01
C PRO A 76 -8.82 7.18 10.88
N SER A 77 -8.48 6.45 9.79
CA SER A 77 -8.82 5.05 9.64
C SER A 77 -8.28 4.21 10.81
N LYS A 78 -9.01 3.16 11.20
CA LYS A 78 -8.51 2.17 12.18
C LYS A 78 -7.27 1.44 11.67
N GLU A 79 -7.07 1.43 10.37
CA GLU A 79 -5.97 0.76 9.69
C GLU A 79 -4.66 1.55 9.74
N VAL A 80 -4.69 2.80 10.21
CA VAL A 80 -3.47 3.59 10.47
C VAL A 80 -2.48 2.85 11.39
N LEU A 81 -2.96 1.90 12.22
CA LEU A 81 -2.10 1.11 13.10
C LEU A 81 -1.10 0.24 12.32
N PHE A 82 -1.51 -0.39 11.22
CA PHE A 82 -0.58 -1.15 10.42
C PHE A 82 0.30 -0.26 9.53
N HIS A 83 -0.17 0.93 9.13
CA HIS A 83 0.71 1.92 8.50
C HIS A 83 1.85 2.33 9.44
N LEU A 84 1.54 2.63 10.70
CA LEU A 84 2.55 2.92 11.72
C LEU A 84 3.54 1.77 11.92
N ALA A 85 3.07 0.51 11.87
CA ALA A 85 3.93 -0.65 11.98
C ALA A 85 4.93 -0.72 10.82
N LEU A 86 4.50 -0.43 9.59
CA LEU A 86 5.37 -0.37 8.41
C LEU A 86 6.41 0.75 8.53
N TYR A 87 6.02 1.95 8.91
CA TYR A 87 6.96 3.08 9.10
C TYR A 87 8.02 2.81 10.15
N ARG A 88 7.66 2.12 11.25
CA ARG A 88 8.59 1.81 12.34
C ARG A 88 9.59 0.71 11.98
N ASN A 89 9.22 -0.22 11.09
CA ASN A 89 10.00 -1.41 10.80
C ASN A 89 10.63 -1.41 9.40
N ASN A 90 10.34 -0.40 8.57
CA ASN A 90 10.98 -0.22 7.27
C ASN A 90 11.43 1.25 7.11
N PRO A 91 12.73 1.56 7.22
CA PRO A 91 13.25 2.92 7.14
C PRO A 91 13.05 3.56 5.75
N ARG A 92 12.88 2.76 4.70
CA ARG A 92 12.56 3.24 3.34
C ARG A 92 11.08 3.58 3.16
N CYS A 93 10.20 3.06 4.02
CA CYS A 93 8.77 3.35 3.95
C CYS A 93 8.50 4.79 4.41
N LYS A 94 8.16 5.67 3.48
CA LYS A 94 7.76 7.06 3.75
C LYS A 94 6.30 7.33 3.37
N ALA A 95 5.70 6.43 2.60
CA ALA A 95 4.28 6.44 2.26
C ALA A 95 3.73 5.02 2.18
N VAL A 96 2.46 4.87 2.50
CA VAL A 96 1.71 3.61 2.42
C VAL A 96 0.43 3.83 1.62
N VAL A 97 0.17 2.95 0.69
CA VAL A 97 -1.08 2.85 -0.05
C VAL A 97 -1.71 1.48 0.25
N HIS A 98 -2.92 1.49 0.76
CA HIS A 98 -3.77 0.31 0.92
C HIS A 98 -5.05 0.51 0.13
N LEU A 99 -5.36 -0.42 -0.77
CA LEU A 99 -6.56 -0.39 -1.59
C LEU A 99 -7.29 -1.74 -1.52
N HIS A 100 -8.56 -1.74 -1.94
CA HIS A 100 -9.30 -2.96 -2.25
C HIS A 100 -9.45 -3.08 -3.76
N SER A 101 -8.35 -2.91 -4.48
CA SER A 101 -8.33 -2.97 -5.93
C SER A 101 -8.66 -4.37 -6.43
N THR A 102 -9.38 -4.45 -7.54
CA THR A 102 -10.14 -5.65 -7.93
C THR A 102 -9.28 -6.89 -8.10
N TRP A 103 -8.16 -6.79 -8.83
CA TRP A 103 -7.37 -7.96 -9.19
C TRP A 103 -6.49 -8.45 -8.04
N SER A 104 -5.88 -7.53 -7.31
CA SER A 104 -5.09 -7.87 -6.12
C SER A 104 -5.99 -8.43 -5.01
N THR A 105 -7.20 -7.88 -4.82
CA THR A 105 -8.17 -8.44 -3.87
C THR A 105 -8.62 -9.83 -4.33
N ALA A 106 -8.91 -10.03 -5.62
CA ALA A 106 -9.25 -11.35 -6.15
C ALA A 106 -8.11 -12.36 -5.93
N LEU A 107 -6.85 -11.95 -6.18
CA LEU A 107 -5.67 -12.76 -5.90
C LEU A 107 -5.60 -13.15 -4.42
N SER A 108 -5.87 -12.21 -3.50
CA SER A 108 -5.85 -12.45 -2.05
C SER A 108 -6.87 -13.48 -1.56
N CYS A 109 -7.89 -13.80 -2.38
CA CYS A 109 -8.94 -14.76 -2.08
C CYS A 109 -8.62 -16.19 -2.59
N LEU A 110 -7.53 -16.38 -3.35
CA LEU A 110 -7.17 -17.69 -3.87
C LEU A 110 -6.59 -18.61 -2.78
N GLN A 111 -6.86 -19.90 -2.89
CA GLN A 111 -6.24 -20.93 -2.04
C GLN A 111 -4.93 -21.41 -2.67
N GLY A 112 -4.03 -21.94 -1.83
CA GLY A 112 -2.79 -22.57 -2.29
C GLY A 112 -1.70 -21.59 -2.74
N LEU A 113 -1.82 -20.30 -2.40
CA LEU A 113 -0.76 -19.32 -2.63
C LEU A 113 0.45 -19.63 -1.75
N ASP A 114 1.65 -19.41 -2.28
CA ASP A 114 2.87 -19.38 -1.47
C ASP A 114 2.85 -18.15 -0.57
N SER A 115 2.75 -18.36 0.74
CA SER A 115 2.66 -17.26 1.71
C SER A 115 3.93 -16.40 1.78
N SER A 116 5.07 -16.90 1.34
CA SER A 116 6.32 -16.14 1.29
C SER A 116 6.40 -15.20 0.10
N ASN A 117 5.74 -15.55 -1.01
CA ASN A 117 5.65 -14.73 -2.22
C ASN A 117 4.50 -15.19 -3.11
N VAL A 118 3.36 -14.49 -3.06
CA VAL A 118 2.15 -14.85 -3.81
C VAL A 118 2.30 -14.71 -5.33
N ILE A 119 3.33 -14.03 -5.81
CA ILE A 119 3.58 -13.77 -7.22
C ILE A 119 4.90 -14.39 -7.64
N ARG A 120 4.82 -15.56 -8.31
CA ARG A 120 5.99 -16.08 -9.00
C ARG A 120 6.35 -15.16 -10.18
N PRO A 121 7.60 -14.64 -10.23
CA PRO A 121 7.97 -13.64 -11.24
C PRO A 121 7.85 -14.12 -12.69
N PHE A 122 7.12 -13.36 -13.51
CA PHE A 122 6.99 -13.57 -14.96
C PHE A 122 7.15 -12.26 -15.76
N THR A 123 7.21 -11.11 -15.07
CA THR A 123 7.57 -9.82 -15.65
C THR A 123 8.77 -9.23 -14.89
N PRO A 124 9.61 -8.39 -15.52
CA PRO A 124 10.75 -7.80 -14.83
C PRO A 124 10.29 -6.78 -13.76
N TYR A 125 9.22 -6.05 -13.99
CA TYR A 125 8.82 -4.94 -13.12
C TYR A 125 8.33 -5.40 -11.75
N VAL A 126 7.69 -6.57 -11.61
CA VAL A 126 7.33 -7.12 -10.31
C VAL A 126 8.56 -7.36 -9.44
N VAL A 127 9.66 -7.83 -10.04
CA VAL A 127 10.94 -8.05 -9.34
C VAL A 127 11.58 -6.73 -8.94
N MET A 128 11.66 -5.77 -9.88
CA MET A 128 12.37 -4.50 -9.69
C MET A 128 11.66 -3.56 -8.73
N ARG A 129 10.32 -3.53 -8.75
CA ARG A 129 9.54 -2.59 -7.95
C ARG A 129 9.09 -3.14 -6.60
N MET A 130 8.69 -4.40 -6.54
CA MET A 130 8.08 -4.96 -5.34
C MET A 130 8.95 -6.02 -4.65
N GLY A 131 9.79 -6.70 -5.42
CA GLY A 131 10.51 -7.86 -4.91
C GLY A 131 9.55 -9.02 -4.60
N ASN A 132 9.52 -9.48 -3.36
CA ASN A 132 8.55 -10.48 -2.90
C ASN A 132 7.28 -9.79 -2.39
N VAL A 133 6.15 -10.48 -2.54
CA VAL A 133 4.84 -10.05 -2.04
C VAL A 133 4.31 -11.13 -1.09
N PRO A 134 4.63 -11.08 0.21
CA PRO A 134 4.12 -12.05 1.17
C PRO A 134 2.63 -11.90 1.43
N LEU A 135 1.99 -13.02 1.81
CA LEU A 135 0.59 -13.10 2.20
C LEU A 135 0.47 -13.05 3.73
N VAL A 136 -0.17 -11.99 4.22
CA VAL A 136 -0.58 -11.89 5.63
C VAL A 136 -1.85 -12.68 5.85
N PRO A 137 -1.95 -13.52 6.90
CA PRO A 137 -3.15 -14.30 7.20
C PRO A 137 -4.41 -13.44 7.33
N TYR A 138 -5.58 -14.07 7.13
CA TYR A 138 -6.84 -13.36 7.30
C TYR A 138 -7.09 -12.96 8.75
N TYR A 139 -7.35 -11.68 8.93
CA TYR A 139 -7.88 -11.09 10.15
C TYR A 139 -9.00 -10.12 9.77
N ARG A 140 -9.92 -9.89 10.70
CA ARG A 140 -10.95 -8.87 10.48
C ARG A 140 -10.29 -7.47 10.36
N PRO A 141 -10.83 -6.55 9.54
CA PRO A 141 -10.31 -5.19 9.41
C PRO A 141 -10.17 -4.48 10.77
N GLY A 142 -8.99 -3.90 11.02
CA GLY A 142 -8.64 -3.23 12.28
C GLY A 142 -8.15 -4.16 13.40
N ASP A 143 -7.95 -5.46 13.14
CA ASP A 143 -7.29 -6.36 14.09
C ASP A 143 -5.80 -6.00 14.21
N LYS A 144 -5.30 -5.93 15.44
CA LYS A 144 -3.91 -5.56 15.73
C LYS A 144 -2.89 -6.58 15.21
N ARG A 145 -3.30 -7.83 14.98
CA ARG A 145 -2.43 -8.87 14.41
C ARG A 145 -1.97 -8.54 12.99
N ILE A 146 -2.77 -7.82 12.21
CA ILE A 146 -2.34 -7.31 10.89
C ILE A 146 -1.08 -6.46 11.05
N ALA A 147 -1.07 -5.54 12.02
CA ALA A 147 0.08 -4.68 12.29
C ALA A 147 1.29 -5.47 12.81
N GLN A 148 1.09 -6.53 13.57
CA GLN A 148 2.16 -7.40 14.07
C GLN A 148 2.83 -8.16 12.94
N ASP A 149 2.04 -8.85 12.10
CA ASP A 149 2.58 -9.63 10.98
C ASP A 149 3.26 -8.73 9.95
N LEU A 150 2.68 -7.56 9.65
CA LEU A 150 3.31 -6.59 8.76
C LEU A 150 4.62 -6.03 9.35
N ALA A 151 4.71 -5.82 10.67
CA ALA A 151 5.95 -5.39 11.32
C ALA A 151 7.09 -6.40 11.15
N GLU A 152 6.78 -7.71 11.25
CA GLU A 152 7.76 -8.79 11.05
C GLU A 152 8.24 -8.88 9.60
N LEU A 153 7.38 -8.61 8.65
CA LEU A 153 7.68 -8.71 7.21
C LEU A 153 8.27 -7.43 6.61
N ALA A 154 8.12 -6.28 7.29
CA ALA A 154 8.41 -4.96 6.73
C ALA A 154 9.87 -4.72 6.38
N ALA A 155 10.83 -5.34 7.11
CA ALA A 155 12.25 -5.08 6.91
C ALA A 155 12.74 -5.44 5.50
N ASP A 156 12.20 -6.52 4.94
CA ASP A 156 12.63 -7.11 3.67
C ASP A 156 11.64 -6.90 2.53
N ASN A 157 10.44 -6.38 2.82
CA ASN A 157 9.37 -6.27 1.84
C ASN A 157 8.76 -4.87 1.83
N GLN A 158 8.28 -4.45 0.67
CA GLN A 158 7.57 -3.19 0.49
C GLN A 158 6.17 -3.35 -0.14
N ALA A 159 5.79 -4.57 -0.49
CA ALA A 159 4.46 -4.92 -0.95
C ALA A 159 3.96 -6.16 -0.21
N PHE A 160 2.70 -6.18 0.16
CA PHE A 160 2.06 -7.23 0.95
C PHE A 160 0.66 -7.48 0.41
N LEU A 161 0.18 -8.71 0.54
CA LEU A 161 -1.20 -9.04 0.26
C LEU A 161 -1.87 -9.51 1.56
N LEU A 162 -2.95 -8.86 1.96
CA LEU A 162 -3.76 -9.29 3.11
C LEU A 162 -4.79 -10.31 2.61
N ALA A 163 -4.80 -11.52 3.16
CA ALA A 163 -5.72 -12.59 2.74
C ALA A 163 -7.19 -12.13 2.83
N ASN A 164 -7.97 -12.36 1.75
CA ASN A 164 -9.37 -11.98 1.61
C ASN A 164 -9.66 -10.48 1.84
N HIS A 165 -8.66 -9.61 1.60
CA HIS A 165 -8.80 -8.19 1.91
C HIS A 165 -8.26 -7.30 0.78
N GLY A 166 -6.96 -7.34 0.50
CA GLY A 166 -6.37 -6.52 -0.54
C GLY A 166 -4.89 -6.22 -0.33
N PRO A 167 -4.29 -5.42 -1.23
CA PRO A 167 -2.87 -5.07 -1.20
C PRO A 167 -2.55 -3.94 -0.22
N VAL A 168 -1.33 -3.99 0.33
CA VAL A 168 -0.67 -2.90 1.06
C VAL A 168 0.70 -2.70 0.45
N VAL A 169 1.05 -1.47 0.10
CA VAL A 169 2.33 -1.15 -0.57
C VAL A 169 2.99 0.04 0.09
N CYS A 170 4.30 -0.04 0.27
CA CYS A 170 5.17 1.04 0.75
C CYS A 170 5.90 1.72 -0.42
N GLY A 171 6.38 2.93 -0.18
CA GLY A 171 7.29 3.66 -1.05
C GLY A 171 8.06 4.73 -0.29
N GLU A 172 9.18 5.20 -0.86
CA GLU A 172 9.98 6.31 -0.33
C GLU A 172 9.29 7.67 -0.56
N SER A 173 8.25 7.68 -1.38
CA SER A 173 7.32 8.79 -1.60
C SER A 173 5.91 8.28 -1.87
N LEU A 174 4.91 9.15 -1.77
CA LEU A 174 3.54 8.76 -2.09
C LEU A 174 3.37 8.41 -3.58
N GLN A 175 4.08 9.10 -4.46
CA GLN A 175 4.07 8.78 -5.89
C GLN A 175 4.69 7.41 -6.17
N GLU A 176 5.77 7.05 -5.48
CA GLU A 176 6.38 5.72 -5.62
C GLU A 176 5.46 4.63 -5.09
N ALA A 177 4.87 4.80 -3.90
CA ALA A 177 3.89 3.87 -3.36
C ALA A 177 2.69 3.70 -4.31
N ALA A 178 2.25 4.79 -4.95
CA ALA A 178 1.19 4.74 -5.95
C ALA A 178 1.60 3.93 -7.19
N ASN A 179 2.79 4.17 -7.73
CA ASN A 179 3.32 3.43 -8.88
C ASN A 179 3.47 1.94 -8.57
N ASN A 180 3.93 1.60 -7.37
CA ASN A 180 4.08 0.21 -6.93
C ASN A 180 2.71 -0.47 -6.75
N MET A 181 1.71 0.24 -6.23
CA MET A 181 0.34 -0.25 -6.14
C MET A 181 -0.26 -0.55 -7.53
N GLU A 182 -0.03 0.32 -8.49
CA GLU A 182 -0.49 0.14 -9.87
C GLU A 182 0.18 -1.07 -10.53
N GLU A 183 1.48 -1.24 -10.35
CA GLU A 183 2.22 -2.40 -10.85
C GLU A 183 1.71 -3.71 -10.23
N LEU A 184 1.43 -3.72 -8.91
CA LEU A 184 0.89 -4.89 -8.23
C LEU A 184 -0.48 -5.27 -8.80
N GLU A 185 -1.36 -4.29 -8.99
CA GLU A 185 -2.69 -4.49 -9.53
C GLU A 185 -2.66 -5.00 -10.98
N GLU A 186 -1.83 -4.40 -11.85
CA GLU A 186 -1.69 -4.86 -13.24
C GLU A 186 -1.03 -6.25 -13.31
N THR A 187 -0.07 -6.56 -12.42
CA THR A 187 0.51 -7.90 -12.34
C THR A 187 -0.53 -8.94 -11.91
N ALA A 188 -1.34 -8.63 -10.88
CA ALA A 188 -2.44 -9.49 -10.46
C ALA A 188 -3.45 -9.72 -11.59
N LYS A 189 -3.81 -8.69 -12.33
CA LYS A 189 -4.67 -8.78 -13.52
C LYS A 189 -4.10 -9.72 -14.59
N LEU A 190 -2.79 -9.62 -14.86
CA LEU A 190 -2.13 -10.50 -15.82
C LEU A 190 -2.21 -11.97 -15.38
N ILE A 191 -2.09 -12.28 -14.08
CA ILE A 191 -2.25 -13.65 -13.56
C ILE A 191 -3.62 -14.21 -13.96
N PHE A 192 -4.71 -13.46 -13.75
CA PHE A 192 -6.05 -13.90 -14.11
C PHE A 192 -6.27 -13.98 -15.62
N ILE A 193 -5.71 -13.05 -16.41
CA ILE A 193 -5.80 -13.07 -17.87
C ILE A 193 -5.05 -14.29 -18.45
N LEU A 194 -3.90 -14.63 -17.91
CA LEU A 194 -3.13 -15.80 -18.32
C LEU A 194 -3.82 -17.10 -17.90
N GLY A 195 -4.43 -17.13 -16.68
CA GLY A 195 -5.17 -18.29 -16.18
C GLY A 195 -4.33 -19.57 -16.22
N ASP A 196 -4.89 -20.64 -16.76
CA ASP A 196 -4.25 -21.96 -16.84
C ASP A 196 -3.28 -22.10 -18.03
N ARG A 197 -2.98 -21.04 -18.75
CA ARG A 197 -2.05 -21.11 -19.89
C ARG A 197 -0.62 -21.36 -19.38
N PRO A 198 0.22 -22.07 -20.14
CA PRO A 198 1.64 -22.22 -19.82
C PRO A 198 2.31 -20.84 -19.76
N ILE A 199 2.88 -20.49 -18.60
CA ILE A 199 3.57 -19.22 -18.37
C ILE A 199 5.08 -19.46 -18.40
N ARG A 200 5.81 -18.62 -19.16
CA ARG A 200 7.26 -18.52 -19.06
C ARG A 200 7.62 -17.65 -17.85
N TYR A 201 7.99 -18.29 -16.77
CA TYR A 201 8.50 -17.60 -15.60
C TYR A 201 9.97 -17.17 -15.79
N LEU A 202 10.38 -16.12 -15.09
CA LEU A 202 11.78 -15.72 -15.04
C LEU A 202 12.60 -16.76 -14.29
N THR A 203 13.78 -17.03 -14.80
CA THR A 203 14.76 -17.92 -14.16
C THR A 203 15.43 -17.22 -12.97
N ALA A 204 16.06 -18.00 -12.09
CA ALA A 204 16.80 -17.44 -10.95
C ALA A 204 17.93 -16.48 -11.41
N GLY A 205 18.59 -16.76 -12.55
CA GLY A 205 19.60 -15.88 -13.13
C GLY A 205 19.02 -14.55 -13.59
N GLU A 206 17.91 -14.58 -14.34
CA GLU A 206 17.20 -13.37 -14.80
C GLU A 206 16.71 -12.52 -13.61
N ILE A 207 16.22 -13.17 -12.52
CA ILE A 207 15.82 -12.46 -11.31
C ILE A 207 17.03 -11.83 -10.60
N ALA A 208 18.17 -12.51 -10.54
CA ALA A 208 19.39 -11.99 -9.93
C ALA A 208 19.91 -10.75 -10.69
N ASP A 209 19.90 -10.80 -12.02
CA ASP A 209 20.32 -9.67 -12.90
C ASP A 209 19.43 -8.43 -12.70
N LEU A 210 18.14 -8.61 -12.38
CA LEU A 210 17.21 -7.50 -12.12
C LEU A 210 17.37 -6.88 -10.72
N ARG A 211 18.07 -7.55 -9.81
CA ARG A 211 18.34 -7.09 -8.44
C ARG A 211 19.72 -6.48 -8.25
N SER A 212 20.59 -6.59 -9.26
CA SER A 212 21.93 -6.00 -9.31
C SER A 212 21.86 -4.52 -9.71
#